data_ba3d3d30895196c4d27917ecc16ff713
#
_entry.id   ba3d3d30895196c4d27917ecc16ff713
#
_cell.length_a   1.000
_cell.length_b   1.000
_cell.length_c   1.000
_cell.angle_alpha   90.00
_cell.angle_beta   90.00
_cell.angle_gamma   90.00
#
_symmetry.space_group_name_H-M   'P 1'
#
loop_
_entity.id
_entity.type
_entity.pdbx_description
1 polymer ?
#
loop_
_entity_poly.entity_id
_entity_poly.type
_entity_poly.pdbx_seq_one_letter_code
_entity_poly.pdbx_strand_id
1 'polypeptide(L)'
;MKPTLPTLLILGGCAAAAISLSSCGPSGGEKKEAAAPAASSSAPASGASAAATPANVPAGDLVDITPTYPKPLFVGTPPPSVPIPNLEKADPENAKKMETFKVPKGTTNVAKGKKVTSSDPLPIIGTLDLVTDGDADGADGCYVELAPGLQWVQIDLEKEYNIWKVLLWHFHKQSVVFFNVVIQVSDDPEFKDKSKITTIFNNDIDDKNKLGKGADQNYVETNHGRLIDAKGAKGRYIRCYSNGNSADEMNRYIDVQVYATDAK
;
A
#
# COMPACT_ATOMS: atom_id res chain seq x y z
N MET A 1 -4.34 54.16 31.22
CA MET A 1 -2.98 54.49 30.70
C MET A 1 -2.58 53.40 29.70
N LYS A 2 -2.59 53.74 28.43
CA LYS A 2 -2.07 52.92 27.34
C LYS A 2 -0.62 53.33 27.09
N PRO A 3 0.24 52.44 26.66
CA PRO A 3 1.28 52.85 25.75
C PRO A 3 1.23 52.11 24.42
N THR A 4 1.51 52.86 23.42
CA THR A 4 1.52 52.74 21.98
C THR A 4 2.67 51.90 21.45
N LEU A 5 2.42 51.20 20.34
CA LEU A 5 3.42 50.56 19.45
C LEU A 5 4.31 51.62 18.78
N PRO A 6 5.49 51.20 18.28
CA PRO A 6 6.02 51.77 17.07
C PRO A 6 6.06 50.77 15.89
N THR A 7 5.53 51.25 14.80
CA THR A 7 5.64 50.77 13.44
C THR A 7 7.08 50.88 12.96
N LEU A 8 7.69 49.80 12.43
CA LEU A 8 8.91 49.89 11.67
C LEU A 8 8.69 49.48 10.23
N LEU A 9 8.73 50.45 9.36
CA LEU A 9 8.75 50.38 7.92
C LEU A 9 10.18 50.13 7.44
N ILE A 10 10.44 49.13 6.62
CA ILE A 10 11.65 49.03 5.83
C ILE A 10 11.27 48.83 4.39
N LEU A 11 11.57 49.86 3.62
CA LEU A 11 11.54 49.91 2.15
C LEU A 11 12.81 49.29 1.53
N GLY A 12 12.64 48.69 0.37
CA GLY A 12 13.54 48.93 -0.71
C GLY A 12 14.50 47.82 -1.11
N GLY A 13 14.41 47.44 -2.39
CA GLY A 13 15.51 46.85 -3.11
C GLY A 13 15.13 45.97 -4.29
N CYS A 14 14.61 46.59 -5.39
CA CYS A 14 14.63 45.97 -6.73
C CYS A 14 16.06 45.92 -7.26
N ALA A 15 16.47 44.78 -7.79
CA ALA A 15 17.56 44.72 -8.77
C ALA A 15 17.15 43.73 -9.88
N ALA A 16 16.81 44.30 -11.01
CA ALA A 16 16.70 43.60 -12.29
C ALA A 16 18.11 43.51 -12.91
N ALA A 17 18.43 42.39 -13.50
CA ALA A 17 19.51 42.26 -14.45
C ALA A 17 19.09 41.39 -15.62
N ALA A 18 19.31 41.94 -16.79
CA ALA A 18 18.79 41.55 -18.09
C ALA A 18 19.74 40.60 -18.85
N ILE A 19 19.12 39.72 -19.65
CA ILE A 19 19.32 39.40 -21.07
C ILE A 19 20.77 39.25 -21.57
N SER A 20 21.04 38.06 -22.14
CA SER A 20 21.78 38.00 -23.41
C SER A 20 21.29 36.81 -24.26
N LEU A 21 20.61 37.17 -25.35
CA LEU A 21 20.40 36.38 -26.54
C LEU A 21 21.72 36.24 -27.30
N SER A 22 22.02 35.03 -27.78
CA SER A 22 22.93 34.90 -28.92
C SER A 22 22.39 33.86 -29.88
N SER A 23 22.07 34.36 -31.05
CA SER A 23 21.61 33.71 -32.28
C SER A 23 22.85 33.35 -33.15
N CYS A 24 22.72 32.24 -33.89
CA CYS A 24 23.16 31.98 -35.27
C CYS A 24 23.32 30.46 -35.44
N GLY A 25 22.69 29.77 -36.26
CA GLY A 25 22.23 29.76 -37.62
C GLY A 25 23.13 28.82 -38.50
N PRO A 26 22.64 28.31 -39.64
CA PRO A 26 22.64 26.86 -39.95
C PRO A 26 23.63 26.46 -41.07
N SER A 27 23.89 25.13 -41.21
CA SER A 27 24.45 24.49 -42.42
C SER A 27 24.33 22.97 -42.20
N GLY A 28 23.66 22.12 -42.93
CA GLY A 28 23.63 21.88 -44.37
C GLY A 28 24.39 20.60 -44.71
N GLY A 29 23.71 19.58 -45.28
CA GLY A 29 24.32 18.45 -46.00
C GLY A 29 24.22 17.11 -45.28
N GLU A 30 23.69 16.13 -45.79
CA GLU A 30 23.41 15.34 -46.93
C GLU A 30 23.10 13.89 -46.55
N LYS A 31 22.19 13.28 -47.26
CA LYS A 31 21.73 11.89 -47.21
C LYS A 31 22.86 10.84 -47.38
N LYS A 32 22.76 9.76 -46.66
CA LYS A 32 23.10 8.45 -47.19
C LYS A 32 22.25 7.36 -46.56
N GLU A 33 21.46 6.76 -47.41
CA GLU A 33 20.68 5.54 -47.24
C GLU A 33 21.61 4.33 -47.32
N ALA A 34 21.51 3.41 -46.38
CA ALA A 34 21.93 2.02 -46.59
C ALA A 34 21.33 1.08 -45.56
N ALA A 35 20.42 0.24 -46.04
CA ALA A 35 20.18 -1.17 -45.73
C ALA A 35 20.24 -1.66 -44.28
N ALA A 36 19.11 -2.20 -43.85
CA ALA A 36 18.96 -3.12 -42.74
C ALA A 36 19.63 -4.49 -43.03
N PRO A 37 20.04 -5.19 -42.00
CA PRO A 37 19.77 -6.60 -41.95
C PRO A 37 18.94 -7.03 -40.72
N ALA A 38 18.26 -8.13 -40.96
CA ALA A 38 17.20 -8.74 -40.23
C ALA A 38 17.50 -9.16 -38.79
N ALA A 39 16.43 -9.22 -38.07
CA ALA A 39 16.10 -9.77 -36.79
C ALA A 39 16.94 -10.97 -36.29
N SER A 40 17.32 -10.84 -35.02
CA SER A 40 17.41 -11.99 -34.13
C SER A 40 16.68 -11.63 -32.84
N SER A 41 15.52 -12.22 -32.68
CA SER A 41 14.72 -12.14 -31.48
C SER A 41 15.32 -13.03 -30.40
N SER A 42 15.90 -12.40 -29.38
CA SER A 42 16.11 -13.08 -28.11
C SER A 42 15.36 -12.26 -27.04
N ALA A 43 14.21 -12.78 -26.67
CA ALA A 43 13.47 -12.31 -25.49
C ALA A 43 14.33 -12.51 -24.25
N PRO A 44 14.45 -11.51 -23.35
CA PRO A 44 15.00 -11.76 -22.03
C PRO A 44 13.99 -12.57 -21.23
N ALA A 45 14.46 -13.69 -20.71
CA ALA A 45 13.72 -14.52 -19.78
C ALA A 45 13.25 -13.69 -18.60
N SER A 46 11.94 -13.64 -18.44
CA SER A 46 11.26 -13.17 -17.24
C SER A 46 11.79 -13.97 -16.05
N GLY A 47 12.52 -13.30 -15.17
CA GLY A 47 12.90 -13.83 -13.87
C GLY A 47 11.64 -13.97 -13.02
N ALA A 48 10.98 -15.11 -13.09
CA ALA A 48 9.94 -15.48 -12.17
C ALA A 48 10.55 -15.54 -10.76
N SER A 49 10.19 -14.60 -9.93
CA SER A 49 10.31 -14.74 -8.48
C SER A 49 9.67 -16.07 -8.10
N ALA A 50 10.43 -16.94 -7.44
CA ALA A 50 9.94 -18.24 -7.02
C ALA A 50 8.71 -18.03 -6.12
N ALA A 51 7.53 -18.21 -6.69
CA ALA A 51 6.30 -18.29 -5.93
C ALA A 51 6.46 -19.47 -4.97
N ALA A 52 6.45 -19.19 -3.68
CA ALA A 52 6.35 -20.21 -2.65
C ALA A 52 5.17 -21.13 -3.03
N THR A 53 5.45 -22.41 -3.21
CA THR A 53 4.43 -23.40 -3.50
C THR A 53 3.36 -23.31 -2.42
N PRO A 54 2.07 -23.11 -2.75
CA PRO A 54 1.04 -23.04 -1.74
C PRO A 54 1.08 -24.34 -0.92
N ALA A 55 1.10 -24.20 0.41
CA ALA A 55 0.93 -25.33 1.29
C ALA A 55 -0.30 -26.13 0.81
N ASN A 56 -0.12 -27.44 0.63
CA ASN A 56 -1.13 -28.33 0.05
C ASN A 56 -2.38 -28.30 0.95
N VAL A 57 -3.35 -27.44 0.60
CA VAL A 57 -4.64 -27.41 1.29
C VAL A 57 -5.42 -28.64 0.81
N PRO A 58 -5.81 -29.57 1.70
CA PRO A 58 -6.64 -30.67 1.30
C PRO A 58 -7.93 -30.12 0.68
N ALA A 59 -8.27 -30.56 -0.52
CA ALA A 59 -9.37 -30.03 -1.32
C ALA A 59 -10.79 -30.20 -0.71
N GLY A 60 -10.88 -30.72 0.53
CA GLY A 60 -12.14 -31.05 1.20
C GLY A 60 -12.56 -30.15 2.36
N ASP A 61 -11.70 -29.28 2.87
CA ASP A 61 -11.92 -28.58 4.15
C ASP A 61 -11.93 -27.05 4.05
N LEU A 62 -12.47 -26.50 2.97
CA LEU A 62 -12.65 -25.05 2.85
C LEU A 62 -13.99 -24.61 3.48
N VAL A 63 -13.96 -23.49 4.19
CA VAL A 63 -15.13 -22.82 4.75
C VAL A 63 -15.20 -21.39 4.23
N ASP A 64 -16.42 -20.88 4.13
CA ASP A 64 -16.63 -19.46 3.77
C ASP A 64 -16.55 -18.58 5.02
N ILE A 65 -15.85 -17.46 4.90
CA ILE A 65 -15.83 -16.39 5.91
C ILE A 65 -16.41 -15.14 5.27
N THR A 66 -17.34 -14.51 5.99
CA THR A 66 -17.90 -13.19 5.65
C THR A 66 -17.50 -12.22 6.76
N PRO A 67 -16.54 -11.31 6.53
CA PRO A 67 -16.20 -10.26 7.49
C PRO A 67 -17.37 -9.32 7.74
N THR A 68 -17.30 -8.57 8.83
CA THR A 68 -18.20 -7.44 9.03
C THR A 68 -17.63 -6.23 8.28
N TYR A 69 -18.35 -5.79 7.25
CA TYR A 69 -17.97 -4.61 6.49
C TYR A 69 -18.69 -3.37 7.01
N PRO A 70 -18.02 -2.21 7.11
CA PRO A 70 -18.69 -0.96 7.44
C PRO A 70 -19.64 -0.54 6.32
N LYS A 71 -20.56 0.36 6.64
CA LYS A 71 -21.50 0.90 5.64
C LYS A 71 -20.72 1.66 4.57
N PRO A 72 -21.06 1.47 3.29
CA PRO A 72 -20.42 2.24 2.23
C PRO A 72 -20.80 3.72 2.36
N LEU A 73 -19.82 4.59 2.18
CA LEU A 73 -20.05 6.02 2.10
C LEU A 73 -20.63 6.44 0.74
N PHE A 74 -20.34 5.65 -0.30
CA PHE A 74 -20.82 5.84 -1.66
C PHE A 74 -21.13 4.48 -2.31
N VAL A 75 -21.94 4.49 -3.35
CA VAL A 75 -22.26 3.27 -4.13
C VAL A 75 -21.26 3.15 -5.29
N GLY A 76 -20.62 1.98 -5.40
CA GLY A 76 -19.60 1.71 -6.41
C GLY A 76 -18.21 2.22 -6.01
N THR A 77 -17.29 2.18 -6.96
CA THR A 77 -15.91 2.68 -6.76
C THR A 77 -15.78 4.01 -7.50
N PRO A 78 -15.74 5.16 -6.80
CA PRO A 78 -15.58 6.44 -7.45
C PRO A 78 -14.18 6.57 -8.06
N PRO A 79 -14.02 7.27 -9.19
CA PRO A 79 -12.70 7.51 -9.74
C PRO A 79 -11.87 8.38 -8.77
N PRO A 80 -10.55 8.16 -8.70
CA PRO A 80 -9.66 9.04 -7.95
C PRO A 80 -9.62 10.43 -8.61
N SER A 81 -9.30 11.46 -7.81
CA SER A 81 -9.24 12.86 -8.26
C SER A 81 -8.09 13.15 -9.23
N VAL A 82 -7.10 12.28 -9.30
CA VAL A 82 -5.92 12.38 -10.15
C VAL A 82 -5.69 11.07 -10.91
N PRO A 83 -5.04 11.11 -12.10
CA PRO A 83 -4.66 9.89 -12.81
C PRO A 83 -3.69 9.04 -11.98
N ILE A 84 -4.02 7.77 -11.77
CA ILE A 84 -3.20 6.82 -11.01
C ILE A 84 -2.60 5.81 -11.98
N PRO A 85 -1.26 5.65 -12.02
CA PRO A 85 -0.62 4.62 -12.83
C PRO A 85 -0.99 3.23 -12.33
N ASN A 86 -1.13 2.27 -13.24
CA ASN A 86 -1.42 0.87 -12.91
C ASN A 86 -2.63 0.68 -11.97
N LEU A 87 -3.65 1.54 -12.10
CA LEU A 87 -4.89 1.42 -11.33
C LEU A 87 -5.71 0.25 -11.85
N GLU A 88 -6.21 -0.59 -10.92
CA GLU A 88 -7.18 -1.63 -11.29
C GLU A 88 -8.48 -1.00 -11.82
N LYS A 89 -9.09 -1.69 -12.76
CA LYS A 89 -10.40 -1.28 -13.27
C LYS A 89 -11.44 -1.58 -12.22
N ALA A 90 -12.33 -0.60 -11.97
CA ALA A 90 -13.51 -0.84 -11.14
C ALA A 90 -14.34 -1.98 -11.75
N ASP A 91 -14.54 -3.04 -10.98
CA ASP A 91 -15.35 -4.19 -11.38
C ASP A 91 -16.46 -4.40 -10.33
N PRO A 92 -17.71 -4.00 -10.64
CA PRO A 92 -18.83 -4.17 -9.72
C PRO A 92 -19.11 -5.63 -9.34
N GLU A 93 -18.76 -6.58 -10.21
CA GLU A 93 -18.91 -8.02 -9.93
C GLU A 93 -17.84 -8.51 -8.94
N ASN A 94 -16.62 -7.94 -9.00
CA ASN A 94 -15.59 -8.25 -8.02
C ASN A 94 -15.92 -7.67 -6.63
N ALA A 95 -16.53 -6.50 -6.54
CA ALA A 95 -17.00 -5.94 -5.29
C ALA A 95 -17.95 -6.90 -4.56
N LYS A 96 -18.89 -7.53 -5.27
CA LYS A 96 -19.77 -8.54 -4.70
C LYS A 96 -19.05 -9.83 -4.28
N LYS A 97 -17.98 -10.22 -5.00
CA LYS A 97 -17.19 -11.42 -4.69
C LYS A 97 -16.28 -11.24 -3.47
N MET A 98 -15.97 -10.00 -3.08
CA MET A 98 -15.13 -9.69 -1.92
C MET A 98 -15.87 -9.81 -0.59
N GLU A 99 -17.19 -9.91 -0.59
CA GLU A 99 -18.00 -10.02 0.63
C GLU A 99 -17.78 -11.35 1.38
N THR A 100 -17.42 -12.42 0.64
CA THR A 100 -17.18 -13.74 1.24
C THR A 100 -16.00 -14.41 0.56
N PHE A 101 -15.10 -15.00 1.35
CA PHE A 101 -13.93 -15.71 0.82
C PHE A 101 -13.73 -17.08 1.48
N LYS A 102 -13.07 -17.98 0.72
CA LYS A 102 -12.79 -19.34 1.16
C LYS A 102 -11.43 -19.45 1.84
N VAL A 103 -11.40 -20.15 2.97
CA VAL A 103 -10.19 -20.46 3.74
C VAL A 103 -10.27 -21.87 4.32
N PRO A 104 -9.14 -22.48 4.72
CA PRO A 104 -9.15 -23.76 5.41
C PRO A 104 -9.99 -23.72 6.69
N LYS A 105 -10.64 -24.83 7.00
CA LYS A 105 -11.40 -25.01 8.24
C LYS A 105 -10.50 -24.76 9.47
N GLY A 106 -11.03 -24.05 10.46
CA GLY A 106 -10.29 -23.65 11.65
C GLY A 106 -9.56 -22.31 11.53
N THR A 107 -9.67 -21.64 10.37
CA THR A 107 -9.16 -20.28 10.19
C THR A 107 -9.99 -19.29 11.02
N THR A 108 -9.29 -18.41 11.73
CA THR A 108 -9.88 -17.30 12.51
C THR A 108 -9.11 -16.00 12.27
N ASN A 109 -9.70 -14.85 12.61
CA ASN A 109 -8.96 -13.59 12.66
C ASN A 109 -8.06 -13.60 13.91
N VAL A 110 -6.76 -13.80 13.71
CA VAL A 110 -5.75 -13.90 14.77
C VAL A 110 -5.10 -12.56 15.12
N ALA A 111 -5.41 -11.48 14.38
CA ALA A 111 -4.87 -10.15 14.63
C ALA A 111 -5.67 -9.35 15.66
N LYS A 112 -6.94 -9.71 15.91
CA LYS A 112 -7.82 -8.91 16.76
C LYS A 112 -7.24 -8.71 18.16
N GLY A 113 -7.08 -7.43 18.55
CA GLY A 113 -6.54 -7.02 19.86
C GLY A 113 -5.04 -7.31 20.04
N LYS A 114 -4.32 -7.63 18.96
CA LYS A 114 -2.87 -7.87 19.02
C LYS A 114 -2.08 -6.57 19.06
N LYS A 115 -0.89 -6.66 19.65
CA LYS A 115 0.01 -5.51 19.78
C LYS A 115 0.47 -5.03 18.42
N VAL A 116 0.35 -3.72 18.20
CA VAL A 116 0.84 -3.03 17.02
C VAL A 116 2.01 -2.12 17.38
N THR A 117 3.00 -2.06 16.50
CA THR A 117 4.08 -1.08 16.51
C THR A 117 4.14 -0.40 15.15
N SER A 118 4.81 0.74 15.04
CA SER A 118 4.94 1.46 13.78
C SER A 118 6.32 2.12 13.63
N SER A 119 6.63 2.54 12.41
CA SER A 119 7.80 3.36 12.09
C SER A 119 7.72 4.75 12.72
N ASP A 120 6.51 5.27 12.88
CA ASP A 120 6.23 6.53 13.55
C ASP A 120 5.70 6.24 14.96
N PRO A 121 6.50 6.43 16.02
CA PRO A 121 6.11 6.08 17.38
C PRO A 121 5.05 7.01 17.98
N LEU A 122 4.76 8.14 17.30
CA LEU A 122 3.81 9.16 17.75
C LEU A 122 2.82 9.48 16.62
N PRO A 123 1.81 8.64 16.37
CA PRO A 123 0.79 8.92 15.36
C PRO A 123 0.17 10.32 15.54
N ILE A 124 -0.10 10.97 14.40
CA ILE A 124 -0.72 12.31 14.38
C ILE A 124 -2.19 12.23 14.83
N ILE A 125 -2.87 11.15 14.43
CA ILE A 125 -4.25 10.84 14.82
C ILE A 125 -4.32 9.40 15.31
N GLY A 126 -5.13 9.17 16.34
CA GLY A 126 -5.42 7.85 16.87
C GLY A 126 -4.28 7.20 17.65
N THR A 127 -4.47 5.97 18.04
CA THR A 127 -3.51 5.11 18.74
C THR A 127 -3.36 3.80 17.99
N LEU A 128 -2.20 3.14 18.11
CA LEU A 128 -1.85 1.97 17.29
C LEU A 128 -2.78 0.77 17.51
N ASP A 129 -3.44 0.67 18.66
CA ASP A 129 -4.41 -0.38 18.97
C ASP A 129 -5.65 -0.36 18.05
N LEU A 130 -6.00 0.79 17.48
CA LEU A 130 -7.08 0.90 16.49
C LEU A 130 -6.84 0.03 15.25
N VAL A 131 -5.58 -0.24 14.90
CA VAL A 131 -5.25 -1.06 13.71
C VAL A 131 -5.72 -2.51 13.83
N THR A 132 -6.02 -2.99 15.04
CA THR A 132 -6.42 -4.38 15.30
C THR A 132 -7.65 -4.50 16.21
N ASP A 133 -8.39 -3.43 16.44
CA ASP A 133 -9.58 -3.45 17.31
C ASP A 133 -10.80 -4.13 16.65
N GLY A 134 -10.75 -4.29 15.33
CA GLY A 134 -11.78 -4.92 14.50
C GLY A 134 -12.90 -3.96 14.10
N ASP A 135 -12.72 -2.66 14.29
CA ASP A 135 -13.61 -1.62 13.77
C ASP A 135 -13.04 -1.04 12.46
N ALA A 136 -13.61 -1.45 11.34
CA ALA A 136 -13.20 -0.98 10.02
C ALA A 136 -13.96 0.28 9.55
N ASP A 137 -14.78 0.92 10.39
CA ASP A 137 -15.61 2.07 9.96
C ASP A 137 -14.76 3.33 9.70
N GLY A 138 -13.70 3.57 10.47
CA GLY A 138 -12.80 4.72 10.29
C GLY A 138 -13.51 6.07 10.48
N ALA A 139 -14.41 6.16 11.46
CA ALA A 139 -15.00 7.44 11.89
C ALA A 139 -13.90 8.41 12.34
N ASP A 140 -14.24 9.70 12.46
CA ASP A 140 -13.30 10.73 12.88
C ASP A 140 -12.63 10.37 14.22
N GLY A 141 -11.29 10.28 14.19
CA GLY A 141 -10.48 9.84 15.33
C GLY A 141 -10.39 8.32 15.53
N CYS A 142 -11.10 7.50 14.74
CA CYS A 142 -11.07 6.03 14.79
C CYS A 142 -10.18 5.45 13.69
N TYR A 143 -9.04 6.07 13.42
CA TYR A 143 -8.01 5.58 12.53
C TYR A 143 -6.64 6.10 12.98
N VAL A 144 -5.59 5.45 12.52
CA VAL A 144 -4.20 5.86 12.81
C VAL A 144 -3.68 6.67 11.64
N GLU A 145 -3.20 7.90 11.89
CA GLU A 145 -2.50 8.71 10.91
C GLU A 145 -1.03 8.80 11.26
N LEU A 146 -0.17 8.34 10.36
CA LEU A 146 1.28 8.41 10.45
C LEU A 146 1.82 9.51 9.52
N ALA A 147 3.03 9.98 9.83
CA ALA A 147 3.73 11.03 9.11
C ALA A 147 3.90 10.75 7.61
N PRO A 148 4.25 11.77 6.80
CA PRO A 148 4.63 11.61 5.40
C PRO A 148 5.82 10.67 5.18
N GLY A 149 5.95 10.22 3.94
CA GLY A 149 7.03 9.31 3.52
C GLY A 149 6.68 7.85 3.76
N LEU A 150 7.70 6.99 3.66
CA LEU A 150 7.53 5.56 3.90
C LEU A 150 7.25 5.30 5.37
N GLN A 151 6.05 4.80 5.65
CA GLN A 151 5.63 4.38 6.99
C GLN A 151 5.19 2.92 6.99
N TRP A 152 5.14 2.33 8.17
CA TRP A 152 4.61 0.99 8.36
C TRP A 152 3.94 0.83 9.73
N VAL A 153 2.98 -0.08 9.77
CA VAL A 153 2.44 -0.68 10.99
C VAL A 153 2.82 -2.16 11.02
N GLN A 154 3.15 -2.69 12.20
CA GLN A 154 3.51 -4.09 12.39
C GLN A 154 2.70 -4.70 13.51
N ILE A 155 2.08 -5.84 13.21
CA ILE A 155 1.29 -6.63 14.13
C ILE A 155 2.11 -7.83 14.61
N ASP A 156 2.21 -8.03 15.93
CA ASP A 156 2.77 -9.22 16.53
C ASP A 156 1.63 -10.22 16.83
N LEU A 157 1.55 -11.30 16.05
CA LEU A 157 0.56 -12.36 16.27
C LEU A 157 0.88 -13.25 17.46
N GLU A 158 1.99 -12.99 18.19
CA GLU A 158 2.48 -13.69 19.39
C GLU A 158 3.07 -15.07 19.13
N LYS A 159 2.66 -15.75 18.08
CA LYS A 159 3.21 -17.04 17.62
C LYS A 159 3.15 -17.13 16.09
N GLU A 160 3.82 -18.14 15.55
CA GLU A 160 3.79 -18.45 14.13
C GLU A 160 2.44 -19.03 13.71
N TYR A 161 1.92 -18.57 12.56
CA TYR A 161 0.69 -19.04 11.95
C TYR A 161 0.90 -19.36 10.47
N ASN A 162 -0.01 -20.16 9.87
CA ASN A 162 -0.21 -20.24 8.43
C ASN A 162 -1.28 -19.23 8.04
N ILE A 163 -0.88 -18.14 7.37
CA ILE A 163 -1.72 -17.01 7.05
C ILE A 163 -2.35 -17.22 5.67
N TRP A 164 -3.67 -17.23 5.60
CA TRP A 164 -4.43 -17.51 4.39
C TRP A 164 -4.91 -16.24 3.70
N LYS A 165 -5.46 -15.30 4.46
CA LYS A 165 -5.95 -14.03 3.96
C LYS A 165 -5.56 -12.90 4.90
N VAL A 166 -5.28 -11.75 4.32
CA VAL A 166 -5.16 -10.47 5.04
C VAL A 166 -6.20 -9.52 4.46
N LEU A 167 -6.98 -8.88 5.31
CA LEU A 167 -7.93 -7.86 4.91
C LEU A 167 -7.48 -6.54 5.55
N LEU A 168 -7.10 -5.60 4.70
CA LEU A 168 -6.52 -4.31 5.09
C LEU A 168 -7.49 -3.20 4.75
N TRP A 169 -7.79 -2.34 5.70
CA TRP A 169 -8.45 -1.06 5.48
C TRP A 169 -7.49 0.09 5.75
N HIS A 170 -7.15 0.82 4.71
CA HIS A 170 -6.72 2.20 4.83
C HIS A 170 -7.94 3.13 4.92
N PHE A 171 -7.69 4.43 5.10
CA PHE A 171 -8.77 5.42 5.17
C PHE A 171 -9.61 5.44 3.89
N HIS A 172 -10.91 5.14 4.01
CA HIS A 172 -11.83 4.97 2.89
C HIS A 172 -13.05 5.92 2.93
N LYS A 173 -13.01 6.97 3.75
CA LYS A 173 -14.08 7.95 3.81
C LYS A 173 -14.07 8.95 2.66
N GLN A 174 -13.12 8.81 1.74
CA GLN A 174 -13.04 9.55 0.48
C GLN A 174 -12.43 8.66 -0.60
N SER A 175 -12.61 9.04 -1.88
CA SER A 175 -11.97 8.32 -2.98
C SER A 175 -10.46 8.58 -2.97
N VAL A 176 -9.70 7.62 -2.47
CA VAL A 176 -8.26 7.72 -2.27
C VAL A 176 -7.56 6.42 -2.66
N VAL A 177 -6.33 6.56 -3.13
CA VAL A 177 -5.41 5.45 -3.43
C VAL A 177 -4.16 5.64 -2.59
N PHE A 178 -3.82 4.64 -1.77
CA PHE A 178 -2.54 4.64 -1.06
C PHE A 178 -1.43 4.08 -1.95
N PHE A 179 -0.26 4.70 -1.90
CA PHE A 179 0.85 4.39 -2.79
C PHE A 179 1.87 3.48 -2.15
N ASN A 180 2.52 2.69 -3.01
CA ASN A 180 3.65 1.82 -2.68
C ASN A 180 3.33 0.95 -1.45
N VAL A 181 2.11 0.40 -1.45
CA VAL A 181 1.65 -0.52 -0.42
C VAL A 181 2.39 -1.84 -0.57
N VAL A 182 3.07 -2.26 0.50
CA VAL A 182 3.77 -3.55 0.55
C VAL A 182 3.36 -4.25 1.84
N ILE A 183 2.99 -5.53 1.73
CA ILE A 183 2.64 -6.33 2.91
C ILE A 183 3.56 -7.53 2.97
N GLN A 184 4.24 -7.66 4.10
CA GLN A 184 5.24 -8.69 4.36
C GLN A 184 4.91 -9.48 5.62
N VAL A 185 5.26 -10.76 5.58
CA VAL A 185 5.15 -11.71 6.69
C VAL A 185 6.55 -12.19 7.04
N SER A 186 6.88 -12.31 8.33
CA SER A 186 8.17 -12.80 8.79
C SER A 186 8.09 -13.37 10.22
N ASP A 187 9.05 -14.20 10.58
CA ASP A 187 9.35 -14.56 11.98
C ASP A 187 10.41 -13.64 12.61
N ASP A 188 11.07 -12.80 11.79
CA ASP A 188 12.01 -11.80 12.26
C ASP A 188 11.27 -10.49 12.58
N PRO A 189 11.19 -10.07 13.86
CA PRO A 189 10.51 -8.83 14.24
C PRO A 189 11.13 -7.58 13.64
N GLU A 190 12.39 -7.64 13.24
CA GLU A 190 13.12 -6.52 12.65
C GLU A 190 12.98 -6.44 11.12
N PHE A 191 12.51 -7.52 10.47
CA PHE A 191 12.43 -7.64 9.00
C PHE A 191 13.77 -7.37 8.30
N LYS A 192 14.87 -7.80 8.93
CA LYS A 192 16.24 -7.64 8.41
C LYS A 192 16.70 -8.84 7.60
N ASP A 193 16.32 -10.03 8.03
CA ASP A 193 16.66 -11.27 7.34
C ASP A 193 15.73 -11.49 6.14
N LYS A 194 16.20 -11.08 4.96
CA LYS A 194 15.42 -11.20 3.72
C LYS A 194 15.01 -12.62 3.38
N SER A 195 15.73 -13.64 3.88
CA SER A 195 15.40 -15.05 3.64
C SER A 195 14.17 -15.51 4.41
N LYS A 196 13.76 -14.76 5.44
CA LYS A 196 12.59 -15.00 6.28
C LYS A 196 11.40 -14.13 5.95
N ILE A 197 11.51 -13.27 4.94
CA ILE A 197 10.45 -12.36 4.54
C ILE A 197 9.69 -12.94 3.36
N THR A 198 8.38 -13.08 3.51
CA THR A 198 7.45 -13.39 2.43
C THR A 198 6.63 -12.15 2.11
N THR A 199 6.79 -11.58 0.92
CA THR A 199 5.95 -10.48 0.42
C THR A 199 4.68 -11.09 -0.16
N ILE A 200 3.52 -10.72 0.39
CA ILE A 200 2.21 -11.24 0.00
C ILE A 200 1.40 -10.24 -0.84
N PHE A 201 1.77 -8.97 -0.83
CA PHE A 201 1.23 -7.91 -1.68
C PHE A 201 2.29 -6.84 -1.91
N ASN A 202 2.38 -6.33 -3.15
CA ASN A 202 3.31 -5.24 -3.46
C ASN A 202 2.86 -4.49 -4.72
N ASN A 203 2.36 -3.24 -4.58
CA ASN A 203 2.04 -2.36 -5.70
C ASN A 203 3.10 -1.27 -5.96
N ASP A 204 4.28 -1.38 -5.33
CA ASP A 204 5.43 -0.49 -5.56
C ASP A 204 6.19 -0.92 -6.83
N ILE A 205 5.63 -0.59 -8.00
CA ILE A 205 6.15 -1.01 -9.31
C ILE A 205 7.53 -0.43 -9.63
N ASP A 206 7.87 0.69 -9.02
CA ASP A 206 9.13 1.42 -9.24
C ASP A 206 10.19 1.13 -8.17
N ASP A 207 9.85 0.29 -7.17
CA ASP A 207 10.71 -0.01 -6.01
C ASP A 207 11.17 1.25 -5.25
N LYS A 208 10.24 2.20 -5.06
CA LYS A 208 10.50 3.43 -4.33
C LYS A 208 10.83 3.18 -2.86
N ASN A 209 10.19 2.20 -2.27
CA ASN A 209 10.40 1.80 -0.88
C ASN A 209 11.65 0.94 -0.66
N LYS A 210 12.35 0.49 -1.74
CA LYS A 210 13.50 -0.42 -1.67
C LYS A 210 13.19 -1.77 -1.00
N LEU A 211 11.95 -2.22 -1.15
CA LEU A 211 11.43 -3.50 -0.65
C LEU A 211 11.26 -4.56 -1.76
N GLY A 212 11.72 -4.24 -2.96
CA GLY A 212 11.56 -5.03 -4.18
C GLY A 212 10.44 -4.51 -5.06
N LYS A 213 10.58 -4.73 -6.37
CA LYS A 213 9.55 -4.33 -7.35
C LYS A 213 8.28 -5.12 -7.16
N GLY A 214 7.16 -4.40 -7.12
CA GLY A 214 5.82 -4.96 -7.08
C GLY A 214 5.26 -5.28 -8.47
N ALA A 215 4.23 -6.13 -8.48
CA ALA A 215 3.45 -6.47 -9.67
C ALA A 215 1.95 -6.27 -9.45
N ASP A 216 1.53 -5.97 -8.22
CA ASP A 216 0.14 -5.73 -7.89
C ASP A 216 -0.33 -4.36 -8.39
N GLN A 217 -1.63 -4.22 -8.56
CA GLN A 217 -2.23 -2.97 -9.03
C GLN A 217 -2.52 -2.02 -7.87
N ASN A 218 -2.48 -0.72 -8.17
CA ASN A 218 -3.09 0.28 -7.31
C ASN A 218 -4.61 0.10 -7.30
N TYR A 219 -5.26 0.42 -6.20
CA TYR A 219 -6.71 0.29 -6.04
C TYR A 219 -7.28 1.49 -5.27
N VAL A 220 -8.55 1.79 -5.51
CA VAL A 220 -9.27 2.80 -4.75
C VAL A 220 -9.76 2.17 -3.45
N GLU A 221 -9.52 2.84 -2.35
CA GLU A 221 -10.02 2.40 -1.04
C GLU A 221 -11.54 2.48 -0.97
N THR A 222 -12.14 1.44 -0.44
CA THR A 222 -13.58 1.32 -0.23
C THR A 222 -13.88 0.73 1.14
N ASN A 223 -15.15 0.73 1.54
CA ASN A 223 -15.60 0.06 2.76
C ASN A 223 -15.33 -1.45 2.80
N HIS A 224 -15.00 -2.08 1.67
CA HIS A 224 -14.64 -3.50 1.61
C HIS A 224 -13.18 -3.76 1.99
N GLY A 225 -12.33 -2.72 2.04
CA GLY A 225 -10.89 -2.88 2.24
C GLY A 225 -10.22 -3.63 1.09
N ARG A 226 -8.98 -4.03 1.29
CA ARG A 226 -8.22 -4.85 0.34
C ARG A 226 -8.04 -6.25 0.86
N LEU A 227 -8.67 -7.22 0.21
CA LEU A 227 -8.46 -8.63 0.49
C LEU A 227 -7.22 -9.14 -0.25
N ILE A 228 -6.28 -9.70 0.50
CA ILE A 228 -5.00 -10.19 0.00
C ILE A 228 -4.90 -11.69 0.25
N ASP A 229 -4.53 -12.44 -0.79
CA ASP A 229 -4.30 -13.87 -0.70
C ASP A 229 -2.87 -14.16 -0.24
N ALA A 230 -2.71 -14.54 1.01
CA ALA A 230 -1.42 -14.88 1.61
C ALA A 230 -0.98 -16.32 1.34
N LYS A 231 -1.85 -17.16 0.75
CA LYS A 231 -1.53 -18.53 0.25
C LYS A 231 -0.88 -19.46 1.29
N GLY A 232 -1.17 -19.25 2.57
CA GLY A 232 -0.55 -20.03 3.65
C GLY A 232 0.85 -19.55 4.03
N ALA A 233 1.19 -18.29 3.75
CA ALA A 233 2.45 -17.70 4.19
C ALA A 233 2.64 -17.90 5.69
N LYS A 234 3.84 -18.32 6.09
CA LYS A 234 4.16 -18.68 7.46
C LYS A 234 4.88 -17.54 8.16
N GLY A 235 4.43 -17.18 9.35
CA GLY A 235 5.11 -16.17 10.15
C GLY A 235 4.32 -15.70 11.37
N ARG A 236 5.05 -14.99 12.24
CA ARG A 236 4.53 -14.39 13.48
C ARG A 236 4.19 -12.92 13.29
N TYR A 237 4.94 -12.20 12.46
CA TYR A 237 4.79 -10.76 12.29
C TYR A 237 4.23 -10.44 10.91
N ILE A 238 3.30 -9.49 10.86
CA ILE A 238 2.84 -8.87 9.61
C ILE A 238 3.21 -7.41 9.66
N ARG A 239 3.84 -6.92 8.58
CA ARG A 239 4.17 -5.52 8.42
C ARG A 239 3.52 -4.99 7.15
N CYS A 240 2.72 -3.92 7.31
CA CYS A 240 2.04 -3.22 6.23
C CYS A 240 2.70 -1.86 6.03
N TYR A 241 3.23 -1.63 4.83
CA TYR A 241 3.89 -0.38 4.45
C TYR A 241 2.99 0.43 3.53
N SER A 242 3.10 1.75 3.59
CA SER A 242 2.54 2.70 2.62
C SER A 242 3.41 3.95 2.54
N ASN A 243 3.26 4.74 1.47
CA ASN A 243 4.08 5.93 1.22
C ASN A 243 3.23 7.05 0.62
N GLY A 244 2.36 7.63 1.46
CA GLY A 244 1.40 8.64 1.06
C GLY A 244 0.22 8.10 0.26
N ASN A 245 -0.61 9.02 -0.22
CA ASN A 245 -1.84 8.68 -0.95
C ASN A 245 -2.17 9.74 -2.02
N SER A 246 -3.23 9.54 -2.79
CA SER A 246 -3.61 10.43 -3.89
C SER A 246 -4.20 11.77 -3.46
N ALA A 247 -4.53 11.96 -2.18
CA ALA A 247 -5.07 13.20 -1.64
C ALA A 247 -3.99 14.03 -0.92
N ASP A 248 -3.03 13.36 -0.24
CA ASP A 248 -1.96 13.97 0.52
C ASP A 248 -0.78 12.99 0.76
N GLU A 249 0.20 13.41 1.55
CA GLU A 249 1.39 12.61 1.84
C GLU A 249 1.25 11.71 3.08
N MET A 250 0.10 11.73 3.77
CA MET A 250 -0.10 10.99 5.02
C MET A 250 -0.41 9.52 4.77
N ASN A 251 -0.10 8.70 5.79
CA ASN A 251 -0.37 7.27 5.80
C ASN A 251 -1.45 6.98 6.83
N ARG A 252 -2.57 6.37 6.43
CA ARG A 252 -3.72 6.17 7.31
C ARG A 252 -4.19 4.73 7.29
N TYR A 253 -4.21 4.11 8.48
CA TYR A 253 -4.66 2.74 8.70
C TYR A 253 -5.92 2.76 9.60
N ILE A 254 -6.93 1.97 9.21
CA ILE A 254 -8.14 1.79 10.01
C ILE A 254 -8.07 0.44 10.73
N ASP A 255 -8.08 -0.68 9.99
CA ASP A 255 -8.08 -2.02 10.56
C ASP A 255 -7.30 -3.01 9.68
N VAL A 256 -6.68 -3.99 10.30
CA VAL A 256 -5.99 -5.09 9.64
C VAL A 256 -6.43 -6.40 10.26
N GLN A 257 -7.13 -7.21 9.49
CA GLN A 257 -7.54 -8.55 9.91
C GLN A 257 -6.67 -9.61 9.25
N VAL A 258 -6.26 -10.59 10.03
CA VAL A 258 -5.37 -11.67 9.60
C VAL A 258 -6.05 -13.00 9.83
N TYR A 259 -6.44 -13.66 8.75
CA TYR A 259 -7.13 -14.94 8.78
C TYR A 259 -6.13 -16.07 8.62
N ALA A 260 -5.94 -16.83 9.71
CA ALA A 260 -4.89 -17.82 9.81
C ALA A 260 -5.31 -19.07 10.58
N THR A 261 -4.55 -20.15 10.38
CA THR A 261 -4.60 -21.36 11.19
C THR A 261 -3.30 -21.52 11.95
N ASP A 262 -3.30 -22.27 13.05
CA ASP A 262 -2.07 -22.61 13.78
C ASP A 262 -1.05 -23.25 12.82
N ALA A 263 0.21 -22.83 12.93
CA ALA A 263 1.31 -23.50 12.27
C ALA A 263 1.50 -24.88 12.90
N LYS A 264 1.47 -25.92 12.07
CA LYS A 264 1.76 -27.30 12.49
C LYS A 264 3.26 -27.51 12.52
#